data_c2df065537586180e90badf0b3478fb0
#
_entry.id   c2df065537586180e90badf0b3478fb0
#
_cell.length_a   1.000
_cell.length_b   1.000
_cell.length_c   1.000
_cell.angle_alpha   90.00
_cell.angle_beta   90.00
_cell.angle_gamma   90.00
#
_symmetry.space_group_name_H-M   'P 1'
#
loop_
_entity.id
_entity.type
_entity.pdbx_description
1 polymer ?
#
loop_
_entity_poly.entity_id
_entity_poly.type
_entity_poly.pdbx_seq_one_letter_code
_entity_poly.pdbx_strand_id
1 'polypeptide(L)'
;MLIILITIILGLFISLITLPLGYYAPEWMLLIVIYWAIALPSNSKLFLAFLTGIIVDIVYGQVLGISSLFYVLLVYIILRLYNSLRYMTIAQQAVVLFIFIFLKQHLLVWAYYIIDRNIDYQALLVGSIVTASIWPLIYYTLRFIRRKFNIGGIN
;
A
#
# COMPACT_ATOMS: atom_id res chain seq x y z
N MET A 1 -4.58 1.37 18.48
CA MET A 1 -3.79 0.28 17.87
C MET A 1 -4.70 -0.82 17.30
N LEU A 2 -5.71 -1.27 18.04
CA LEU A 2 -6.65 -2.32 17.63
C LEU A 2 -7.34 -2.03 16.27
N ILE A 3 -7.80 -0.81 16.02
CA ILE A 3 -8.48 -0.44 14.78
C ILE A 3 -7.56 -0.50 13.56
N ILE A 4 -6.29 -0.15 13.72
CA ILE A 4 -5.28 -0.28 12.65
C ILE A 4 -5.16 -1.76 12.27
N LEU A 5 -5.08 -2.65 13.26
CA LEU A 5 -5.02 -4.10 13.03
C LEU A 5 -6.29 -4.61 12.34
N ILE A 6 -7.46 -4.17 12.78
CA ILE A 6 -8.75 -4.54 12.16
C ILE A 6 -8.78 -4.10 10.68
N THR A 7 -8.35 -2.88 10.37
CA THR A 7 -8.34 -2.40 8.97
C THR A 7 -7.34 -3.18 8.11
N ILE A 8 -6.21 -3.61 8.66
CA ILE A 8 -5.23 -4.46 7.98
C ILE A 8 -5.83 -5.83 7.70
N ILE A 9 -6.49 -6.44 8.70
CA ILE A 9 -7.17 -7.74 8.54
C ILE A 9 -8.25 -7.65 7.47
N LEU A 10 -9.06 -6.59 7.48
CA LEU A 10 -10.06 -6.36 6.43
C LEU A 10 -9.41 -6.20 5.04
N GLY A 11 -8.32 -5.46 4.96
CA GLY A 11 -7.53 -5.32 3.72
C GLY A 11 -7.00 -6.66 3.22
N LEU A 12 -6.58 -7.53 4.13
CA LEU A 12 -6.12 -8.88 3.80
C LEU A 12 -7.28 -9.72 3.24
N PHE A 13 -8.46 -9.69 3.85
CA PHE A 13 -9.64 -10.37 3.34
C PHE A 13 -9.99 -9.89 1.92
N ILE A 14 -9.99 -8.58 1.68
CA ILE A 14 -10.27 -8.02 0.36
C ILE A 14 -9.18 -8.46 -0.64
N SER A 15 -7.92 -8.49 -0.23
CA SER A 15 -6.80 -8.97 -1.07
C SER A 15 -6.99 -10.44 -1.45
N LEU A 16 -7.47 -11.30 -0.54
CA LEU A 16 -7.76 -12.71 -0.82
C LEU A 16 -8.91 -12.86 -1.82
N ILE A 17 -9.96 -12.04 -1.71
CA ILE A 17 -11.09 -12.06 -2.65
C ILE A 17 -10.64 -11.63 -4.05
N THR A 18 -9.74 -10.66 -4.14
CA THR A 18 -9.22 -10.13 -5.42
C THR A 18 -8.03 -10.92 -5.98
N LEU A 19 -7.56 -11.93 -5.26
CA LEU A 19 -6.41 -12.77 -5.66
C LEU A 19 -6.57 -13.41 -7.06
N PRO A 20 -7.77 -13.85 -7.52
CA PRO A 20 -7.94 -14.38 -8.87
C PRO A 20 -7.65 -13.38 -10.00
N LEU A 21 -7.66 -12.08 -9.72
CA LEU A 21 -7.32 -11.02 -10.66
C LEU A 21 -5.80 -10.88 -10.87
N GLY A 22 -4.98 -11.56 -10.05
CA GLY A 22 -3.53 -11.50 -10.14
C GLY A 22 -2.98 -10.07 -10.06
N TYR A 23 -2.11 -9.71 -11.00
CA TYR A 23 -1.48 -8.38 -11.05
C TYR A 23 -2.43 -7.23 -11.47
N TYR A 24 -3.63 -7.53 -11.95
CA TYR A 24 -4.68 -6.52 -12.21
C TYR A 24 -5.34 -6.06 -10.91
N ALA A 25 -5.24 -6.84 -9.83
CA ALA A 25 -5.84 -6.50 -8.55
C ALA A 25 -5.21 -5.25 -7.93
N PRO A 26 -6.01 -4.39 -7.27
CA PRO A 26 -5.46 -3.28 -6.51
C PRO A 26 -4.71 -3.77 -5.28
N GLU A 27 -3.65 -3.07 -4.92
CA GLU A 27 -2.83 -3.36 -3.75
C GLU A 27 -3.46 -2.82 -2.45
N TRP A 28 -4.54 -3.46 -2.00
CA TRP A 28 -5.31 -3.03 -0.84
C TRP A 28 -4.47 -2.84 0.42
N MET A 29 -3.60 -3.81 0.72
CA MET A 29 -2.73 -3.78 1.89
C MET A 29 -1.78 -2.58 1.87
N LEU A 30 -1.19 -2.30 0.70
CA LEU A 30 -0.31 -1.17 0.52
C LEU A 30 -1.03 0.15 0.79
N LEU A 31 -2.22 0.34 0.21
CA LEU A 31 -3.01 1.56 0.37
C LEU A 31 -3.39 1.81 1.84
N ILE A 32 -3.78 0.75 2.58
CA ILE A 32 -4.11 0.85 4.00
C ILE A 32 -2.88 1.25 4.83
N VAL A 33 -1.74 0.62 4.58
CA VAL A 33 -0.48 0.93 5.28
C VAL A 33 -0.05 2.37 5.01
N ILE A 34 -0.13 2.82 3.75
CA ILE A 34 0.17 4.20 3.34
C ILE A 34 -0.74 5.19 4.06
N TYR A 35 -2.06 4.92 4.08
CA TYR A 35 -2.99 5.79 4.78
C TYR A 35 -2.61 5.98 6.25
N TRP A 36 -2.32 4.89 6.97
CA TRP A 36 -1.94 4.98 8.37
C TRP A 36 -0.56 5.62 8.59
N ALA A 37 0.36 5.51 7.63
CA ALA A 37 1.63 6.22 7.67
C ALA A 37 1.44 7.74 7.53
N ILE A 38 0.52 8.18 6.67
CA ILE A 38 0.17 9.60 6.49
C ILE A 38 -0.68 10.11 7.67
N ALA A 39 -1.63 9.30 8.15
CA ALA A 39 -2.57 9.72 9.18
C ALA A 39 -1.94 9.82 10.59
N LEU A 40 -1.01 8.93 10.90
CA LEU A 40 -0.33 8.82 12.20
C LEU A 40 1.16 8.51 11.99
N PRO A 41 1.96 9.50 11.58
CA PRO A 41 3.37 9.28 11.28
C PRO A 41 4.13 8.86 12.54
N SER A 42 4.75 7.71 12.49
CA SER A 42 5.63 7.20 13.54
C SER A 42 6.53 6.11 12.98
N ASN A 43 7.73 5.96 13.54
CA ASN A 43 8.69 4.94 13.11
C ASN A 43 8.14 3.51 13.26
N SER A 44 7.17 3.28 14.15
CA SER A 44 6.49 1.99 14.28
C SER A 44 5.74 1.56 13.00
N LYS A 45 5.46 2.51 12.07
CA LYS A 45 4.84 2.19 10.79
C LYS A 45 5.78 1.45 9.83
N LEU A 46 7.10 1.62 10.00
CA LEU A 46 8.09 0.84 9.25
C LEU A 46 8.01 -0.66 9.60
N PHE A 47 7.89 -0.97 10.88
CA PHE A 47 7.71 -2.34 11.33
C PHE A 47 6.38 -2.95 10.84
N LEU A 48 5.32 -2.16 10.89
CA LEU A 48 4.01 -2.56 10.38
C LEU A 48 4.06 -2.80 8.86
N ALA A 49 4.75 -1.95 8.10
CA ALA A 49 4.96 -2.11 6.67
C ALA A 49 5.75 -3.39 6.36
N PHE A 50 6.77 -3.69 7.15
CA PHE A 50 7.56 -4.92 7.02
C PHE A 50 6.69 -6.17 7.22
N LEU A 51 5.94 -6.24 8.32
CA LEU A 51 5.06 -7.37 8.60
C LEU A 51 3.97 -7.56 7.53
N THR A 52 3.33 -6.46 7.13
CA THR A 52 2.29 -6.53 6.09
C THR A 52 2.86 -6.95 4.74
N GLY A 53 4.08 -6.53 4.42
CA GLY A 53 4.78 -6.97 3.20
C GLY A 53 5.06 -8.47 3.20
N ILE A 54 5.52 -9.06 4.32
CA ILE A 54 5.71 -10.52 4.45
C ILE A 54 4.37 -11.25 4.24
N ILE A 55 3.31 -10.77 4.86
CA ILE A 55 1.97 -11.39 4.70
C ILE A 55 1.55 -11.37 3.23
N VAL A 56 1.78 -10.28 2.53
CA VAL A 56 1.47 -10.15 1.10
C VAL A 56 2.29 -11.15 0.28
N ASP A 57 3.59 -11.28 0.53
CA ASP A 57 4.45 -12.24 -0.16
C ASP A 57 3.96 -13.68 0.02
N ILE A 58 3.52 -14.04 1.24
CA ILE A 58 2.96 -15.36 1.53
C ILE A 58 1.64 -15.58 0.78
N VAL A 59 0.73 -14.59 0.84
CA VAL A 59 -0.62 -14.67 0.24
C VAL A 59 -0.55 -14.80 -1.29
N TYR A 60 0.34 -14.05 -1.92
CA TYR A 60 0.49 -14.07 -3.38
C TYR A 60 1.52 -15.10 -3.88
N GLY A 61 2.13 -15.88 -3.00
CA GLY A 61 3.15 -16.86 -3.36
C GLY A 61 4.39 -16.23 -4.01
N GLN A 62 4.73 -15.02 -3.59
CA GLN A 62 5.87 -14.27 -4.10
C GLN A 62 7.16 -14.66 -3.36
N VAL A 63 8.30 -14.18 -3.85
CA VAL A 63 9.57 -14.36 -3.15
C VAL A 63 9.53 -13.56 -1.85
N LEU A 64 9.69 -14.26 -0.73
CA LEU A 64 9.63 -13.67 0.60
C LEU A 64 10.63 -12.52 0.74
N GLY A 65 10.15 -11.39 1.24
CA GLY A 65 10.94 -10.20 1.51
C GLY A 65 10.89 -9.13 0.43
N ILE A 66 10.50 -9.45 -0.81
CA ILE A 66 10.44 -8.45 -1.89
C ILE A 66 9.38 -7.39 -1.58
N SER A 67 8.14 -7.78 -1.32
CA SER A 67 7.09 -6.80 -0.98
C SER A 67 7.38 -6.10 0.34
N SER A 68 7.96 -6.80 1.32
CA SER A 68 8.37 -6.19 2.59
C SER A 68 9.37 -5.06 2.39
N LEU A 69 10.39 -5.30 1.57
CA LEU A 69 11.42 -4.31 1.28
C LEU A 69 10.81 -3.07 0.63
N PHE A 70 9.93 -3.26 -0.36
CA PHE A 70 9.25 -2.17 -1.03
C PHE A 70 8.28 -1.41 -0.12
N TYR A 71 7.53 -2.10 0.73
CA TYR A 71 6.61 -1.48 1.67
C TYR A 71 7.36 -0.62 2.68
N VAL A 72 8.46 -1.13 3.24
CA VAL A 72 9.30 -0.38 4.18
C VAL A 72 9.92 0.85 3.50
N LEU A 73 10.49 0.67 2.31
CA LEU A 73 11.11 1.77 1.55
C LEU A 73 10.07 2.84 1.22
N LEU A 74 8.88 2.44 0.76
CA LEU A 74 7.82 3.36 0.39
C LEU A 74 7.29 4.11 1.62
N VAL A 75 7.04 3.41 2.72
CA VAL A 75 6.62 4.05 3.98
C VAL A 75 7.71 4.96 4.52
N TYR A 76 8.99 4.61 4.42
CA TYR A 76 10.10 5.48 4.79
C TYR A 76 10.09 6.79 3.99
N ILE A 77 9.92 6.71 2.67
CA ILE A 77 9.81 7.90 1.80
C ILE A 77 8.59 8.74 2.20
N ILE A 78 7.44 8.12 2.44
CA ILE A 78 6.22 8.80 2.88
C ILE A 78 6.45 9.53 4.21
N LEU A 79 7.11 8.90 5.18
CA LEU A 79 7.43 9.53 6.45
C LEU A 79 8.37 10.73 6.29
N ARG A 80 9.31 10.67 5.34
CA ARG A 80 10.19 11.81 5.00
C ARG A 80 9.45 12.94 4.31
N LEU A 81 8.52 12.61 3.43
CA LEU A 81 7.70 13.56 2.67
C LEU A 81 6.38 13.91 3.38
N TYR A 82 6.19 13.47 4.62
CA TYR A 82 4.94 13.62 5.36
C TYR A 82 4.38 15.04 5.33
N ASN A 83 5.21 16.03 5.59
CA ASN A 83 4.78 17.44 5.61
C ASN A 83 4.22 17.87 4.24
N SER A 84 4.90 17.51 3.16
CA SER A 84 4.43 17.84 1.79
C SER A 84 3.16 17.09 1.44
N LEU A 85 3.10 15.78 1.71
CA LEU A 85 1.95 14.94 1.38
C LEU A 85 0.68 15.36 2.13
N ARG A 86 0.81 15.84 3.36
CA ARG A 86 -0.32 16.29 4.17
C ARG A 86 -1.01 17.54 3.60
N TYR A 87 -0.26 18.42 2.93
CA TYR A 87 -0.79 19.64 2.31
C TYR A 87 -1.30 19.41 0.88
N MET A 88 -0.99 18.27 0.26
CA MET A 88 -1.46 17.93 -1.06
C MET A 88 -2.97 17.59 -1.06
N THR A 89 -3.63 17.93 -2.16
CA THR A 89 -5.00 17.46 -2.43
C THR A 89 -5.00 15.93 -2.61
N ILE A 90 -6.14 15.28 -2.39
CA ILE A 90 -6.25 13.81 -2.52
C ILE A 90 -5.90 13.36 -3.94
N ALA A 91 -6.23 14.17 -4.96
CA ALA A 91 -5.87 13.89 -6.34
C ALA A 91 -4.34 13.94 -6.56
N GLN A 92 -3.65 14.93 -5.99
CA GLN A 92 -2.20 15.01 -6.04
C GLN A 92 -1.53 13.84 -5.32
N GLN A 93 -2.07 13.44 -4.15
CA GLN A 93 -1.62 12.24 -3.45
C GLN A 93 -1.78 10.98 -4.33
N ALA A 94 -2.91 10.83 -5.04
CA ALA A 94 -3.14 9.71 -5.94
C ALA A 94 -2.10 9.64 -7.07
N VAL A 95 -1.73 10.80 -7.64
CA VAL A 95 -0.67 10.88 -8.67
C VAL A 95 0.69 10.47 -8.10
N VAL A 96 1.03 10.96 -6.92
CA VAL A 96 2.29 10.59 -6.25
C VAL A 96 2.32 9.09 -5.95
N LEU A 97 1.21 8.54 -5.46
CA LEU A 97 1.09 7.11 -5.20
C LEU A 97 1.18 6.27 -6.49
N PHE A 98 0.57 6.75 -7.58
CA PHE A 98 0.71 6.09 -8.89
C PHE A 98 2.18 5.96 -9.28
N ILE A 99 2.95 7.03 -9.17
CA ILE A 99 4.39 7.01 -9.50
C ILE A 99 5.14 6.00 -8.62
N PHE A 100 4.88 5.99 -7.32
CA PHE A 100 5.55 5.05 -6.41
C PHE A 100 5.17 3.59 -6.67
N ILE A 101 3.88 3.31 -6.91
CA ILE A 101 3.40 1.97 -7.21
C ILE A 101 3.97 1.51 -8.56
N PHE A 102 3.98 2.38 -9.55
CA PHE A 102 4.55 2.11 -10.86
C PHE A 102 6.05 1.77 -10.77
N LEU A 103 6.83 2.58 -10.04
CA LEU A 103 8.25 2.30 -9.79
C LEU A 103 8.47 0.98 -9.06
N LYS A 104 7.67 0.71 -8.01
CA LYS A 104 7.71 -0.56 -7.29
C LYS A 104 7.50 -1.74 -8.24
N GLN A 105 6.45 -1.67 -9.07
CA GLN A 105 6.13 -2.76 -9.98
C GLN A 105 7.20 -2.93 -11.07
N HIS A 106 7.78 -1.84 -11.53
CA HIS A 106 8.89 -1.90 -12.49
C HIS A 106 10.12 -2.58 -11.91
N LEU A 107 10.48 -2.25 -10.67
CA LEU A 107 11.58 -2.91 -9.95
C LEU A 107 11.26 -4.38 -9.66
N LEU A 108 10.00 -4.70 -9.43
CA LEU A 108 9.54 -6.07 -9.22
C LEU A 108 9.69 -6.91 -10.49
N VAL A 109 9.37 -6.35 -11.67
CA VAL A 109 9.66 -7.00 -12.96
C VAL A 109 11.14 -7.33 -13.11
N TRP A 110 12.02 -6.38 -12.78
CA TRP A 110 13.45 -6.62 -12.85
C TRP A 110 13.91 -7.73 -11.91
N ALA A 111 13.40 -7.75 -10.67
CA ALA A 111 13.70 -8.80 -9.71
C ALA A 111 13.24 -10.17 -10.21
N TYR A 112 12.05 -10.26 -10.80
CA TYR A 112 11.52 -11.51 -11.32
C TYR A 112 12.18 -11.94 -12.64
N TYR A 113 12.64 -11.01 -13.45
CA TYR A 113 13.43 -11.32 -14.64
C TYR A 113 14.73 -12.04 -14.29
N ILE A 114 15.37 -11.66 -13.18
CA ILE A 114 16.57 -12.35 -12.67
C ILE A 114 16.28 -13.78 -12.25
N ILE A 115 15.03 -14.09 -11.82
CA ILE A 115 14.59 -15.42 -11.35
C ILE A 115 13.90 -16.22 -12.49
N ASP A 116 14.00 -15.74 -13.72
CA ASP A 116 13.42 -16.36 -14.93
C ASP A 116 11.89 -16.58 -14.86
N ARG A 117 11.19 -15.63 -14.23
CA ARG A 117 9.73 -15.58 -14.22
C ARG A 117 9.22 -14.51 -15.18
N ASN A 118 8.48 -14.92 -16.19
CA ASN A 118 7.77 -14.00 -17.09
C ASN A 118 6.56 -13.39 -16.39
N ILE A 119 6.51 -12.07 -16.35
CA ILE A 119 5.39 -11.31 -15.81
C ILE A 119 4.74 -10.49 -16.92
N ASP A 120 3.42 -10.48 -16.94
CA ASP A 120 2.66 -9.64 -17.85
C ASP A 120 2.79 -8.17 -17.44
N TYR A 121 3.57 -7.43 -18.22
CA TYR A 121 3.82 -6.00 -18.00
C TYR A 121 2.55 -5.15 -18.11
N GLN A 122 1.61 -5.54 -18.98
CA GLN A 122 0.33 -4.82 -19.12
C GLN A 122 -0.52 -4.95 -17.86
N ALA A 123 -0.55 -6.13 -17.26
CA ALA A 123 -1.26 -6.36 -16.00
C ALA A 123 -0.73 -5.47 -14.88
N LEU A 124 0.59 -5.30 -14.80
CA LEU A 124 1.22 -4.43 -13.81
C LEU A 124 0.87 -2.94 -14.00
N LEU A 125 0.88 -2.47 -15.25
CA LEU A 125 0.48 -1.09 -15.57
C LEU A 125 -0.98 -0.83 -15.16
N VAL A 126 -1.89 -1.72 -15.57
CA VAL A 126 -3.31 -1.60 -15.22
C VAL A 126 -3.50 -1.68 -13.72
N GLY A 127 -2.86 -2.59 -13.03
CA GLY A 127 -2.91 -2.70 -11.57
C GLY A 127 -2.44 -1.44 -10.86
N SER A 128 -1.40 -0.76 -11.37
CA SER A 128 -0.93 0.52 -10.83
C SER A 128 -1.98 1.62 -10.97
N ILE A 129 -2.61 1.73 -12.14
CA ILE A 129 -3.66 2.71 -12.42
C ILE A 129 -4.89 2.45 -11.52
N VAL A 130 -5.31 1.19 -11.45
CA VAL A 130 -6.46 0.77 -10.62
C VAL A 130 -6.18 1.08 -9.14
N THR A 131 -4.99 0.73 -8.65
CA THR A 131 -4.61 1.00 -7.25
C THR A 131 -4.63 2.50 -6.93
N ALA A 132 -4.05 3.33 -7.80
CA ALA A 132 -4.03 4.78 -7.61
C ALA A 132 -5.45 5.39 -7.70
N SER A 133 -6.30 4.86 -8.59
CA SER A 133 -7.68 5.33 -8.76
C SER A 133 -8.55 5.02 -7.54
N ILE A 134 -8.27 3.96 -6.81
CA ILE A 134 -8.98 3.57 -5.59
C ILE A 134 -8.53 4.39 -4.37
N TRP A 135 -7.38 5.10 -4.44
CA TRP A 135 -6.87 5.88 -3.33
C TRP A 135 -7.89 6.82 -2.68
N PRO A 136 -8.66 7.65 -3.42
CA PRO A 136 -9.65 8.53 -2.80
C PRO A 136 -10.67 7.78 -1.96
N LEU A 137 -11.15 6.62 -2.45
CA LEU A 137 -12.12 5.78 -1.73
C LEU A 137 -11.54 5.29 -0.40
N ILE A 138 -10.35 4.72 -0.42
CA ILE A 138 -9.64 4.23 0.79
C ILE A 138 -9.39 5.38 1.75
N TYR A 139 -8.93 6.54 1.24
CA TYR A 139 -8.66 7.70 2.06
C TYR A 139 -9.91 8.18 2.81
N TYR A 140 -11.05 8.35 2.14
CA TYR A 140 -12.28 8.82 2.78
C TYR A 140 -12.83 7.78 3.76
N THR A 141 -12.81 6.50 3.40
CA THR A 141 -13.30 5.41 4.24
C THR A 141 -12.49 5.31 5.53
N LEU A 142 -11.17 5.26 5.43
CA LEU A 142 -10.30 5.17 6.61
C LEU A 142 -10.29 6.46 7.43
N ARG A 143 -10.44 7.63 6.78
CA ARG A 143 -10.59 8.91 7.47
C ARG A 143 -11.89 8.93 8.28
N PHE A 144 -12.99 8.41 7.74
CA PHE A 144 -14.26 8.29 8.47
C PHE A 144 -14.11 7.38 9.68
N ILE A 145 -13.49 6.21 9.52
CA ILE A 145 -13.22 5.27 10.62
C ILE A 145 -12.36 5.95 11.69
N ARG A 146 -11.26 6.62 11.29
CA ARG A 146 -10.36 7.33 12.21
C ARG A 146 -11.09 8.37 13.04
N ARG A 147 -11.97 9.17 12.41
CA ARG A 147 -12.77 10.21 13.09
C ARG A 147 -13.78 9.61 14.04
N LYS A 148 -14.51 8.59 13.59
CA LYS A 148 -15.55 7.93 14.39
C LYS A 148 -14.98 7.34 15.69
N PHE A 149 -13.78 6.83 15.66
CA PHE A 149 -13.11 6.21 16.81
C PHE A 149 -12.07 7.10 17.49
N ASN A 150 -12.03 8.39 17.15
CA ASN A 150 -11.15 9.40 17.75
C ASN A 150 -9.67 8.97 17.85
N ILE A 151 -9.14 8.36 16.79
CA ILE A 151 -7.77 7.85 16.76
C ILE A 151 -6.81 9.00 16.45
N GLY A 152 -5.87 9.24 17.37
CA GLY A 152 -4.83 10.27 17.19
C GLY A 152 -5.15 11.64 17.83
N GLY A 153 -6.18 11.72 18.70
CA GLY A 153 -6.40 12.91 19.56
C GLY A 153 -6.64 14.22 18.80
N ILE A 154 -7.32 14.17 17.65
CA ILE A 154 -7.72 15.37 16.93
C ILE A 154 -9.09 15.78 17.48
N ASN A 155 -9.08 16.71 18.44
CA ASN A 155 -10.23 17.51 18.77
C ASN A 155 -10.52 18.48 17.64
#